data_ba4079ed9eefb76ea7a8eaf074f3423c
#
_entry.id   ba4079ed9eefb76ea7a8eaf074f3423c
#
_cell.length_a   1.000
_cell.length_b   1.000
_cell.length_c   1.000
_cell.angle_alpha   90.00
_cell.angle_beta   90.00
_cell.angle_gamma   90.00
#
_symmetry.space_group_name_H-M   'P 1'
#
loop_
_entity.id
_entity.type
_entity.pdbx_description
1 polymer ?
#
loop_
_entity_poly.entity_id
_entity_poly.type
_entity_poly.pdbx_seq_one_letter_code
_entity_poly.pdbx_strand_id
1 'polypeptide(L)'
;MTIIKKIKENLFLVIVALAYIIMFIAKPAMGIESVKSSGYYIKEMLMIMPVIFVLTALLDMWVPKEKITQYLGKDAKAKGVFFSFLVGSISAGPVYAAFPMCVMLHKKGASIRNVVIILSSWAVIKIPMLINEAKFLGLKFMAIRWVLTIIAIIIFSWITAKIIKDKDLPGEVLTQAGLHINRDACMGCTLCAKTYPEVFEMENKKALVKPHEALDMEKLGNAIKACP
;
A
#
# COMPACT_ATOMS: atom_id res chain seq x y z
N MET A 1 -5.52 35.20 -3.88
CA MET A 1 -5.46 34.09 -2.89
C MET A 1 -4.34 34.38 -1.93
N THR A 2 -4.65 34.76 -0.69
CA THR A 2 -3.75 35.42 0.24
C THR A 2 -2.64 34.47 0.72
N ILE A 3 -1.40 34.95 0.80
CA ILE A 3 -0.19 34.24 1.29
C ILE A 3 -0.47 33.47 2.58
N ILE A 4 -1.26 34.07 3.49
CA ILE A 4 -1.69 33.48 4.75
C ILE A 4 -2.44 32.15 4.58
N LYS A 5 -3.26 31.98 3.52
CA LYS A 5 -3.99 30.74 3.26
C LYS A 5 -3.04 29.65 2.79
N LYS A 6 -2.06 29.97 1.93
CA LYS A 6 -0.98 29.05 1.51
C LYS A 6 -0.07 28.63 2.66
N ILE A 7 0.21 29.49 3.62
CA ILE A 7 0.99 29.17 4.81
C ILE A 7 0.24 28.21 5.72
N LYS A 8 -1.08 28.40 5.92
CA LYS A 8 -1.90 27.48 6.72
C LYS A 8 -2.05 26.10 6.08
N GLU A 9 -2.15 26.04 4.75
CA GLU A 9 -2.23 24.76 4.01
C GLU A 9 -0.92 23.97 4.05
N ASN A 10 0.22 24.67 4.21
CA ASN A 10 1.57 24.06 4.25
C ASN A 10 2.29 24.31 5.58
N LEU A 11 1.54 24.39 6.69
CA LEU A 11 2.07 24.74 7.99
C LEU A 11 3.26 23.85 8.40
N PHE A 12 3.19 22.56 8.12
CA PHE A 12 4.27 21.62 8.41
C PHE A 12 5.57 21.97 7.67
N LEU A 13 5.49 22.28 6.37
CA LEU A 13 6.67 22.70 5.58
C LEU A 13 7.27 24.01 6.08
N VAL A 14 6.42 24.95 6.49
CA VAL A 14 6.87 26.23 7.04
C VAL A 14 7.60 26.02 8.37
N ILE A 15 7.09 25.16 9.25
CA ILE A 15 7.74 24.82 10.53
C ILE A 15 9.10 24.17 10.28
N VAL A 16 9.17 23.20 9.36
CA VAL A 16 10.43 22.53 9.01
C VAL A 16 11.43 23.52 8.43
N ALA A 17 11.03 24.40 7.52
CA ALA A 17 11.90 25.42 6.95
C ALA A 17 12.43 26.38 8.02
N LEU A 18 11.59 26.85 8.94
CA LEU A 18 12.00 27.69 10.05
C LEU A 18 12.98 26.97 10.99
N ALA A 19 12.74 25.69 11.29
CA ALA A 19 13.64 24.88 12.11
C ALA A 19 15.03 24.75 11.46
N TYR A 20 15.10 24.53 10.14
CA TYR A 20 16.37 24.53 9.41
C TYR A 20 17.07 25.88 9.44
N ILE A 21 16.35 26.99 9.23
CA ILE A 21 16.92 28.34 9.29
C ILE A 21 17.52 28.60 10.69
N ILE A 22 16.77 28.29 11.76
CA ILE A 22 17.26 28.46 13.13
C ILE A 22 18.51 27.59 13.37
N MET A 23 18.52 26.35 12.89
CA MET A 23 19.65 25.43 13.04
C MET A 23 20.89 25.94 12.29
N PHE A 24 20.74 26.50 11.08
CA PHE A 24 21.84 27.10 10.33
C PHE A 24 22.45 28.34 11.02
N ILE A 25 21.61 29.14 11.69
CA ILE A 25 22.08 30.33 12.44
C ILE A 25 22.76 29.90 13.75
N ALA A 26 22.17 28.96 14.48
CA ALA A 26 22.65 28.55 15.79
C ALA A 26 23.88 27.62 15.73
N LYS A 27 23.89 26.67 14.80
CA LYS A 27 24.94 25.65 14.62
C LYS A 27 25.11 25.27 13.15
N PRO A 28 25.84 26.05 12.35
CA PRO A 28 25.95 25.85 10.91
C PRO A 28 26.53 24.48 10.51
N ALA A 29 27.44 23.92 11.29
CA ALA A 29 28.02 22.60 11.04
C ALA A 29 26.94 21.49 11.10
N MET A 30 26.04 21.53 12.09
CA MET A 30 24.95 20.60 12.20
C MET A 30 23.92 20.78 11.07
N GLY A 31 23.65 22.01 10.63
CA GLY A 31 22.80 22.32 9.50
C GLY A 31 23.28 21.66 8.20
N ILE A 32 24.58 21.81 7.91
CA ILE A 32 25.21 21.20 6.72
C ILE A 32 25.14 19.66 6.79
N GLU A 33 25.42 19.08 7.95
CA GLU A 33 25.39 17.63 8.13
C GLU A 33 23.98 17.08 7.97
N SER A 34 22.96 17.76 8.50
CA SER A 34 21.55 17.40 8.33
C SER A 34 21.12 17.43 6.86
N VAL A 35 21.52 18.44 6.09
CA VAL A 35 21.24 18.53 4.65
C VAL A 35 21.94 17.42 3.88
N LYS A 36 23.22 17.13 4.19
CA LYS A 36 23.95 16.00 3.58
C LYS A 36 23.28 14.67 3.86
N SER A 37 22.87 14.41 5.10
CA SER A 37 22.15 13.20 5.49
C SER A 37 20.82 13.08 4.76
N SER A 38 20.04 14.16 4.70
CA SER A 38 18.77 14.18 3.95
C SER A 38 19.00 13.91 2.47
N GLY A 39 20.02 14.51 1.85
CA GLY A 39 20.39 14.26 0.46
C GLY A 39 20.81 12.82 0.20
N TYR A 40 21.52 12.21 1.14
CA TYR A 40 21.88 10.79 1.08
C TYR A 40 20.63 9.89 1.05
N TYR A 41 19.68 10.10 1.95
CA TYR A 41 18.44 9.32 1.98
C TYR A 41 17.57 9.53 0.74
N ILE A 42 17.49 10.76 0.22
CA ILE A 42 16.76 11.03 -1.04
C ILE A 42 17.39 10.25 -2.19
N LYS A 43 18.73 10.28 -2.30
CA LYS A 43 19.46 9.52 -3.33
C LYS A 43 19.20 8.01 -3.19
N GLU A 44 19.29 7.48 -1.98
CA GLU A 44 19.01 6.06 -1.70
C GLU A 44 17.59 5.69 -2.11
N MET A 45 16.58 6.50 -1.75
CA MET A 45 15.19 6.28 -2.16
C MET A 45 15.04 6.27 -3.70
N LEU A 46 15.63 7.24 -4.39
CA LEU A 46 15.56 7.33 -5.85
C LEU A 46 16.21 6.13 -6.55
N MET A 47 17.25 5.54 -5.97
CA MET A 47 17.90 4.34 -6.51
C MET A 47 17.10 3.05 -6.24
N ILE A 48 16.47 2.95 -5.07
CA ILE A 48 15.78 1.73 -4.65
C ILE A 48 14.35 1.67 -5.21
N MET A 49 13.64 2.81 -5.32
CA MET A 49 12.24 2.85 -5.77
C MET A 49 11.98 2.18 -7.13
N PRO A 50 12.78 2.43 -8.19
CA PRO A 50 12.56 1.75 -9.47
C PRO A 50 12.65 0.22 -9.35
N VAL A 51 13.63 -0.28 -8.59
CA VAL A 51 13.80 -1.72 -8.35
C VAL A 51 12.58 -2.31 -7.63
N ILE A 52 12.05 -1.60 -6.63
CA ILE A 52 10.85 -2.02 -5.90
C ILE A 52 9.63 -2.06 -6.82
N PHE A 53 9.44 -1.05 -7.68
CA PHE A 53 8.32 -1.03 -8.62
C PHE A 53 8.39 -2.19 -9.61
N VAL A 54 9.57 -2.47 -10.17
CA VAL A 54 9.78 -3.64 -11.05
C VAL A 54 9.50 -4.94 -10.30
N LEU A 55 10.05 -5.10 -9.10
CA LEU A 55 9.83 -6.29 -8.28
C LEU A 55 8.34 -6.47 -7.94
N THR A 56 7.65 -5.38 -7.58
CA THR A 56 6.21 -5.42 -7.27
C THR A 56 5.39 -5.81 -8.50
N ALA A 57 5.74 -5.28 -9.67
CA ALA A 57 5.10 -5.65 -10.93
C ALA A 57 5.32 -7.12 -11.30
N LEU A 58 6.53 -7.65 -11.11
CA LEU A 58 6.84 -9.07 -11.31
C LEU A 58 6.04 -9.95 -10.35
N LEU A 59 5.98 -9.59 -9.06
CA LEU A 59 5.18 -10.31 -8.06
C LEU A 59 3.69 -10.26 -8.39
N ASP A 60 3.21 -9.15 -8.95
CA ASP A 60 1.83 -9.02 -9.41
C ASP A 60 1.50 -10.00 -10.54
N MET A 61 2.43 -10.21 -11.46
CA MET A 61 2.28 -11.21 -12.54
C MET A 61 2.40 -12.66 -12.05
N TRP A 62 3.35 -12.94 -11.17
CA TRP A 62 3.67 -14.31 -10.76
C TRP A 62 2.76 -14.86 -9.66
N VAL A 63 2.25 -14.01 -8.78
CA VAL A 63 1.41 -14.47 -7.67
C VAL A 63 -0.08 -14.35 -8.05
N PRO A 64 -0.76 -15.45 -8.33
CA PRO A 64 -2.17 -15.43 -8.73
C PRO A 64 -3.05 -14.98 -7.56
N LYS A 65 -4.14 -14.29 -7.90
CA LYS A 65 -5.11 -13.74 -6.94
C LYS A 65 -5.70 -14.81 -6.02
N GLU A 66 -5.93 -15.99 -6.55
CA GLU A 66 -6.52 -17.14 -5.84
C GLU A 66 -5.62 -17.56 -4.67
N LYS A 67 -4.30 -17.59 -4.86
CA LYS A 67 -3.32 -17.89 -3.81
C LYS A 67 -3.35 -16.83 -2.71
N ILE A 68 -3.37 -15.56 -3.09
CA ILE A 68 -3.45 -14.46 -2.12
C ILE A 68 -4.75 -14.55 -1.31
N THR A 69 -5.88 -14.74 -1.97
CA THR A 69 -7.17 -14.87 -1.28
C THR A 69 -7.21 -16.09 -0.36
N GLN A 70 -6.64 -17.22 -0.79
CA GLN A 70 -6.58 -18.44 0.00
C GLN A 70 -5.73 -18.31 1.27
N TYR A 71 -4.54 -17.70 1.17
CA TYR A 71 -3.58 -17.63 2.28
C TYR A 71 -3.65 -16.35 3.09
N LEU A 72 -4.07 -15.23 2.49
CA LEU A 72 -4.06 -13.89 3.11
C LEU A 72 -5.45 -13.24 3.12
N GLY A 73 -6.49 -13.89 2.58
CA GLY A 73 -7.86 -13.39 2.55
C GLY A 73 -8.53 -13.37 3.92
N LYS A 74 -9.79 -12.91 3.94
CA LYS A 74 -10.60 -12.82 5.18
C LYS A 74 -10.84 -14.19 5.82
N ASP A 75 -10.96 -15.23 5.01
CA ASP A 75 -11.27 -16.59 5.44
C ASP A 75 -10.03 -17.39 5.90
N ALA A 76 -8.83 -16.86 5.69
CA ALA A 76 -7.58 -17.54 6.05
C ALA A 76 -7.33 -17.65 7.57
N LYS A 77 -8.11 -16.92 8.40
CA LYS A 77 -8.08 -16.98 9.88
C LYS A 77 -6.63 -17.01 10.44
N ALA A 78 -6.30 -18.05 11.24
CA ALA A 78 -4.97 -18.20 11.86
C ALA A 78 -3.85 -18.47 10.84
N LYS A 79 -4.14 -19.17 9.75
CA LYS A 79 -3.17 -19.40 8.66
C LYS A 79 -2.72 -18.08 8.03
N GLY A 80 -3.67 -17.16 7.81
CA GLY A 80 -3.38 -15.84 7.25
C GLY A 80 -2.46 -15.03 8.16
N VAL A 81 -2.67 -15.06 9.46
CA VAL A 81 -1.79 -14.40 10.43
C VAL A 81 -0.36 -14.98 10.37
N PHE A 82 -0.22 -16.29 10.36
CA PHE A 82 1.08 -16.96 10.28
C PHE A 82 1.84 -16.60 9.00
N PHE A 83 1.19 -16.73 7.83
CA PHE A 83 1.81 -16.36 6.55
C PHE A 83 2.14 -14.88 6.45
N SER A 84 1.33 -14.01 7.05
CA SER A 84 1.60 -12.57 7.09
C SER A 84 2.86 -12.24 7.90
N PHE A 85 3.05 -12.87 9.05
CA PHE A 85 4.28 -12.75 9.83
C PHE A 85 5.50 -13.29 9.06
N LEU A 86 5.36 -14.44 8.42
CA LEU A 86 6.43 -15.04 7.63
C LEU A 86 6.88 -14.11 6.49
N VAL A 87 5.94 -13.62 5.68
CA VAL A 87 6.22 -12.69 4.57
C VAL A 87 6.86 -11.40 5.07
N GLY A 88 6.33 -10.80 6.14
CA GLY A 88 6.89 -9.59 6.71
C GLY A 88 8.29 -9.77 7.29
N SER A 89 8.56 -10.91 7.96
CA SER A 89 9.85 -11.16 8.64
C SER A 89 10.99 -11.53 7.69
N ILE A 90 10.69 -12.26 6.60
CA ILE A 90 11.69 -12.64 5.58
C ILE A 90 12.01 -11.48 4.65
N SER A 91 11.14 -10.47 4.57
CA SER A 91 11.30 -9.36 3.64
C SER A 91 12.61 -8.60 3.86
N ALA A 92 13.27 -8.25 2.77
CA ALA A 92 14.46 -7.42 2.76
C ALA A 92 14.12 -6.01 2.25
N GLY A 93 14.84 -5.00 2.72
CA GLY A 93 14.69 -3.62 2.26
C GLY A 93 14.01 -2.68 3.27
N PRO A 94 13.93 -1.40 2.95
CA PRO A 94 13.35 -0.38 3.81
C PRO A 94 11.82 -0.49 3.89
N VAL A 95 11.23 0.07 4.95
CA VAL A 95 9.77 -0.01 5.21
C VAL A 95 8.93 0.60 4.08
N TYR A 96 9.41 1.66 3.43
CA TYR A 96 8.68 2.28 2.33
C TYR A 96 8.50 1.35 1.11
N ALA A 97 9.35 0.32 0.97
CA ALA A 97 9.19 -0.73 -0.02
C ALA A 97 7.97 -1.63 0.23
N ALA A 98 7.57 -1.76 1.49
CA ALA A 98 6.41 -2.56 1.87
C ALA A 98 5.08 -1.96 1.39
N PHE A 99 4.97 -0.63 1.28
CA PHE A 99 3.71 0.02 0.93
C PHE A 99 3.15 -0.40 -0.44
N PRO A 100 3.91 -0.30 -1.56
CA PRO A 100 3.40 -0.74 -2.86
C PRO A 100 3.02 -2.22 -2.87
N MET A 101 3.82 -3.06 -2.20
CA MET A 101 3.54 -4.49 -2.09
C MET A 101 2.27 -4.76 -1.27
N CYS A 102 2.07 -4.08 -0.15
CA CYS A 102 0.87 -4.19 0.66
C CYS A 102 -0.39 -3.75 -0.10
N VAL A 103 -0.31 -2.65 -0.86
CA VAL A 103 -1.41 -2.20 -1.73
C VAL A 103 -1.73 -3.24 -2.80
N MET A 104 -0.73 -3.82 -3.45
CA MET A 104 -0.91 -4.88 -4.45
C MET A 104 -1.57 -6.12 -3.83
N LEU A 105 -1.08 -6.59 -2.68
CA LEU A 105 -1.65 -7.74 -1.98
C LEU A 105 -3.11 -7.49 -1.59
N HIS A 106 -3.42 -6.28 -1.11
CA HIS A 106 -4.78 -5.89 -0.77
C HIS A 106 -5.70 -5.89 -2.01
N LYS A 107 -5.27 -5.31 -3.11
CA LYS A 107 -5.99 -5.36 -4.40
C LYS A 107 -6.23 -6.79 -4.89
N LYS A 108 -5.35 -7.72 -4.58
CA LYS A 108 -5.51 -9.15 -4.87
C LYS A 108 -6.37 -9.91 -3.85
N GLY A 109 -6.92 -9.25 -2.85
CA GLY A 109 -7.87 -9.83 -1.89
C GLY A 109 -7.29 -10.19 -0.53
N ALA A 110 -6.07 -9.75 -0.20
CA ALA A 110 -5.57 -9.87 1.16
C ALA A 110 -6.41 -9.03 2.12
N SER A 111 -6.73 -9.56 3.29
CA SER A 111 -7.48 -8.84 4.31
C SER A 111 -6.68 -7.69 4.90
N ILE A 112 -7.35 -6.60 5.30
CA ILE A 112 -6.73 -5.45 5.97
C ILE A 112 -5.89 -5.91 7.16
N ARG A 113 -6.41 -6.82 7.99
CA ARG A 113 -5.70 -7.39 9.13
C ARG A 113 -4.34 -7.99 8.72
N ASN A 114 -4.33 -8.82 7.69
CA ASN A 114 -3.12 -9.50 7.22
C ASN A 114 -2.13 -8.52 6.59
N VAL A 115 -2.60 -7.52 5.84
CA VAL A 115 -1.77 -6.45 5.29
C VAL A 115 -1.10 -5.64 6.40
N VAL A 116 -1.82 -5.29 7.47
CA VAL A 116 -1.27 -4.59 8.63
C VAL A 116 -0.21 -5.45 9.34
N ILE A 117 -0.43 -6.77 9.48
CA ILE A 117 0.57 -7.68 10.06
C ILE A 117 1.83 -7.71 9.19
N ILE A 118 1.70 -7.82 7.86
CA ILE A 118 2.85 -7.81 6.94
C ILE A 118 3.65 -6.52 7.11
N LEU A 119 2.97 -5.36 7.06
CA LEU A 119 3.62 -4.06 7.17
C LEU A 119 4.32 -3.87 8.51
N SER A 120 3.66 -4.24 9.61
CA SER A 120 4.21 -4.12 10.96
C SER A 120 5.39 -5.08 11.17
N SER A 121 5.27 -6.33 10.70
CA SER A 121 6.36 -7.31 10.79
C SER A 121 7.57 -6.89 9.95
N TRP A 122 7.34 -6.35 8.76
CA TRP A 122 8.39 -5.77 7.92
C TRP A 122 9.15 -4.65 8.62
N ALA A 123 8.43 -3.83 9.41
CA ALA A 123 9.05 -2.72 10.13
C ALA A 123 9.88 -3.18 11.35
N VAL A 124 9.42 -4.20 12.08
CA VAL A 124 9.89 -4.45 13.45
C VAL A 124 10.47 -5.86 13.67
N ILE A 125 10.07 -6.88 12.88
CA ILE A 125 10.46 -8.29 13.11
C ILE A 125 11.27 -8.84 11.93
N LYS A 126 12.31 -8.12 11.49
CA LYS A 126 13.20 -8.64 10.45
C LYS A 126 14.21 -9.62 11.02
N ILE A 127 14.46 -10.73 10.30
CA ILE A 127 15.46 -11.73 10.68
C ILE A 127 16.84 -11.09 10.94
N PRO A 128 17.40 -10.22 10.07
CA PRO A 128 18.68 -9.58 10.35
C PRO A 128 18.68 -8.71 11.63
N MET A 129 17.54 -8.07 11.93
CA MET A 129 17.40 -7.26 13.14
C MET A 129 17.39 -8.12 14.40
N LEU A 130 16.68 -9.25 14.36
CA LEU A 130 16.66 -10.23 15.47
C LEU A 130 18.06 -10.81 15.75
N ILE A 131 18.83 -11.11 14.71
CA ILE A 131 20.22 -11.58 14.86
C ILE A 131 21.08 -10.52 15.55
N ASN A 132 20.97 -9.26 15.14
CA ASN A 132 21.71 -8.16 15.76
C ASN A 132 21.30 -7.98 17.23
N GLU A 133 20.02 -8.02 17.54
CA GLU A 133 19.53 -7.93 18.92
C GLU A 133 20.03 -9.07 19.79
N ALA A 134 19.99 -10.30 19.29
CA ALA A 134 20.53 -11.46 20.01
C ALA A 134 22.03 -11.28 20.32
N LYS A 135 22.78 -10.70 19.37
CA LYS A 135 24.22 -10.46 19.52
C LYS A 135 24.55 -9.36 20.53
N PHE A 136 23.82 -8.23 20.49
CA PHE A 136 24.14 -7.04 21.28
C PHE A 136 23.40 -6.97 22.63
N LEU A 137 22.17 -7.45 22.70
CA LEU A 137 21.29 -7.37 23.87
C LEU A 137 21.07 -8.72 24.55
N GLY A 138 21.52 -9.78 23.91
CA GLY A 138 21.37 -11.15 24.39
C GLY A 138 20.06 -11.82 23.98
N LEU A 139 20.12 -13.15 23.94
CA LEU A 139 19.02 -14.00 23.43
C LEU A 139 17.74 -13.88 24.26
N LYS A 140 17.87 -13.73 25.58
CA LYS A 140 16.73 -13.60 26.50
C LYS A 140 15.94 -12.32 26.23
N PHE A 141 16.62 -11.20 26.07
CA PHE A 141 15.99 -9.93 25.76
C PHE A 141 15.28 -10.01 24.40
N MET A 142 15.99 -10.47 23.36
CA MET A 142 15.45 -10.64 22.01
C MET A 142 14.17 -11.49 22.02
N ALA A 143 14.17 -12.63 22.71
CA ALA A 143 13.03 -13.54 22.75
C ALA A 143 11.80 -12.89 23.44
N ILE A 144 12.00 -12.22 24.57
CA ILE A 144 10.92 -11.52 25.29
C ILE A 144 10.35 -10.42 24.40
N ARG A 145 11.20 -9.56 23.81
CA ARG A 145 10.78 -8.49 22.91
C ARG A 145 10.02 -9.04 21.71
N TRP A 146 10.51 -10.11 21.11
CA TRP A 146 9.87 -10.74 19.94
C TRP A 146 8.45 -11.21 20.26
N VAL A 147 8.27 -11.93 21.38
CA VAL A 147 6.94 -12.41 21.81
C VAL A 147 6.00 -11.23 22.08
N LEU A 148 6.45 -10.22 22.84
CA LEU A 148 5.65 -9.03 23.14
C LEU A 148 5.26 -8.27 21.86
N THR A 149 6.18 -8.17 20.91
CA THR A 149 5.93 -7.51 19.62
C THR A 149 4.90 -8.25 18.78
N ILE A 150 4.96 -9.59 18.73
CA ILE A 150 3.94 -10.40 18.05
C ILE A 150 2.56 -10.16 18.64
N ILE A 151 2.45 -10.19 19.98
CA ILE A 151 1.17 -9.92 20.67
C ILE A 151 0.66 -8.51 20.33
N ALA A 152 1.53 -7.50 20.41
CA ALA A 152 1.18 -6.12 20.08
C ALA A 152 0.70 -5.98 18.62
N ILE A 153 1.38 -6.59 17.66
CA ILE A 153 0.99 -6.56 16.24
C ILE A 153 -0.38 -7.22 16.04
N ILE A 154 -0.64 -8.35 16.69
CA ILE A 154 -1.94 -9.05 16.59
C ILE A 154 -3.06 -8.15 17.12
N ILE A 155 -2.88 -7.54 18.30
CA ILE A 155 -3.87 -6.62 18.89
C ILE A 155 -4.07 -5.41 17.97
N PHE A 156 -3.00 -4.76 17.55
CA PHE A 156 -3.05 -3.60 16.66
C PHE A 156 -3.74 -3.92 15.33
N SER A 157 -3.39 -5.03 14.69
CA SER A 157 -4.00 -5.45 13.42
C SER A 157 -5.51 -5.73 13.56
N TRP A 158 -5.93 -6.28 14.69
CA TRP A 158 -7.34 -6.53 14.96
C TRP A 158 -8.12 -5.24 15.19
N ILE A 159 -7.55 -4.29 15.94
CA ILE A 159 -8.15 -2.95 16.15
C ILE A 159 -8.26 -2.22 14.81
N THR A 160 -7.18 -2.19 14.03
CA THR A 160 -7.13 -1.52 12.73
C THR A 160 -8.17 -2.10 11.77
N ALA A 161 -8.31 -3.43 11.70
CA ALA A 161 -9.31 -4.08 10.86
C ALA A 161 -10.77 -3.81 11.28
N LYS A 162 -11.01 -3.37 12.52
CA LYS A 162 -12.34 -2.91 12.96
C LYS A 162 -12.64 -1.46 12.60
N ILE A 163 -11.62 -0.61 12.60
CA ILE A 163 -11.75 0.84 12.36
C ILE A 163 -11.76 1.12 10.86
N ILE A 164 -10.81 0.54 10.12
CA ILE A 164 -10.63 0.78 8.69
C ILE A 164 -11.52 -0.18 7.90
N LYS A 165 -12.34 0.36 7.00
CA LYS A 165 -13.15 -0.39 6.06
C LYS A 165 -12.45 -0.46 4.71
N ASP A 166 -12.75 -1.50 3.92
CA ASP A 166 -12.16 -1.68 2.58
C ASP A 166 -12.33 -0.43 1.69
N LYS A 167 -13.43 0.32 1.85
CA LYS A 167 -13.72 1.58 1.14
C LYS A 167 -12.80 2.76 1.50
N ASP A 168 -12.10 2.69 2.63
CA ASP A 168 -11.22 3.76 3.12
C ASP A 168 -9.79 3.61 2.57
N LEU A 169 -9.51 2.51 1.85
CA LEU A 169 -8.19 2.23 1.29
C LEU A 169 -8.09 2.66 -0.17
N PRO A 170 -6.93 3.19 -0.59
CA PRO A 170 -6.70 3.54 -1.99
C PRO A 170 -6.66 2.28 -2.86
N GLY A 171 -7.62 2.15 -3.72
CA GLY A 171 -7.80 1.01 -4.62
C GLY A 171 -8.98 0.15 -4.19
N GLU A 172 -10.02 0.14 -5.02
CA GLU A 172 -11.14 -0.78 -4.86
C GLU A 172 -10.61 -2.21 -4.77
N VAL A 173 -10.87 -2.86 -3.64
CA VAL A 173 -10.75 -4.31 -3.57
C VAL A 173 -11.76 -4.85 -4.57
N LEU A 174 -11.29 -5.51 -5.62
CA LEU A 174 -12.12 -6.20 -6.59
C LEU A 174 -12.80 -7.42 -5.89
N THR A 175 -13.55 -7.15 -4.84
CA THR A 175 -14.36 -8.14 -4.10
C THR A 175 -15.79 -8.23 -4.64
N GLN A 176 -16.11 -7.43 -5.66
CA GLN A 176 -17.34 -7.67 -6.41
C GLN A 176 -16.98 -8.52 -7.63
N ALA A 177 -17.46 -9.76 -7.62
CA ALA A 177 -17.64 -10.55 -8.83
C ALA A 177 -18.67 -9.81 -9.71
N GLY A 178 -18.22 -8.77 -10.42
CA GLY A 178 -19.07 -7.92 -11.23
C GLY A 178 -18.24 -7.03 -12.15
N LEU A 179 -18.86 -6.62 -13.22
CA LEU A 179 -18.30 -5.71 -14.20
C LEU A 179 -18.11 -4.32 -13.55
N HIS A 180 -16.88 -3.79 -13.59
CA HIS A 180 -16.52 -2.49 -12.99
C HIS A 180 -15.76 -1.62 -13.98
N ILE A 181 -16.02 -0.31 -13.96
CA ILE A 181 -15.31 0.68 -14.75
C ILE A 181 -14.49 1.57 -13.81
N ASN A 182 -13.19 1.65 -14.05
CA ASN A 182 -12.35 2.64 -13.39
C ASN A 182 -12.68 4.03 -13.93
N ARG A 183 -13.47 4.80 -13.17
CA ARG A 183 -13.92 6.15 -13.59
C ARG A 183 -12.78 7.14 -13.69
N ASP A 184 -11.70 6.98 -12.94
CA ASP A 184 -10.55 7.89 -12.98
C ASP A 184 -9.73 7.69 -14.25
N ALA A 185 -9.59 6.45 -14.72
CA ALA A 185 -8.94 6.10 -15.98
C ALA A 185 -9.85 6.28 -17.20
N CYS A 186 -11.17 6.40 -17.02
CA CYS A 186 -12.10 6.55 -18.13
C CYS A 186 -11.97 7.90 -18.81
N MET A 187 -11.59 7.91 -20.10
CA MET A 187 -11.49 9.14 -20.91
C MET A 187 -12.84 9.61 -21.50
N GLY A 188 -13.91 8.87 -21.30
CA GLY A 188 -15.23 9.26 -21.79
C GLY A 188 -15.46 9.09 -23.29
N CYS A 189 -14.76 8.17 -23.96
CA CYS A 189 -14.82 7.95 -25.41
C CYS A 189 -16.15 7.38 -25.92
N THR A 190 -17.08 6.99 -25.05
CA THR A 190 -18.44 6.46 -25.35
C THR A 190 -18.48 5.10 -26.06
N LEU A 191 -17.34 4.50 -26.43
CA LEU A 191 -17.30 3.26 -27.22
C LEU A 191 -17.99 2.09 -26.50
N CYS A 192 -17.75 1.90 -25.20
CA CYS A 192 -18.40 0.85 -24.41
C CYS A 192 -19.92 0.99 -24.39
N ALA A 193 -20.45 2.21 -24.22
CA ALA A 193 -21.90 2.46 -24.24
C ALA A 193 -22.52 2.30 -25.64
N LYS A 194 -21.75 2.48 -26.72
CA LYS A 194 -22.20 2.18 -28.09
C LYS A 194 -22.14 0.69 -28.40
N THR A 195 -21.11 0.00 -27.93
CA THR A 195 -20.93 -1.46 -28.20
C THR A 195 -21.87 -2.31 -27.37
N TYR A 196 -22.16 -1.91 -26.12
CA TYR A 196 -23.05 -2.67 -25.23
C TYR A 196 -23.94 -1.73 -24.38
N PRO A 197 -24.93 -1.08 -24.99
CA PRO A 197 -25.78 -0.06 -24.33
C PRO A 197 -26.68 -0.61 -23.22
N GLU A 198 -26.92 -1.91 -23.20
CA GLU A 198 -27.72 -2.58 -22.17
C GLU A 198 -27.00 -2.58 -20.82
N VAL A 199 -25.66 -2.60 -20.82
CA VAL A 199 -24.81 -2.73 -19.64
C VAL A 199 -24.08 -1.44 -19.32
N PHE A 200 -23.76 -0.61 -20.32
CA PHE A 200 -23.00 0.62 -20.13
C PHE A 200 -23.82 1.85 -20.46
N GLU A 201 -23.71 2.88 -19.62
CA GLU A 201 -24.24 4.21 -19.89
C GLU A 201 -23.21 5.29 -19.59
N MET A 202 -23.47 6.51 -20.07
CA MET A 202 -22.60 7.66 -19.83
C MET A 202 -23.22 8.61 -18.82
N GLU A 203 -22.51 8.88 -17.72
CA GLU A 203 -22.86 9.89 -16.73
C GLU A 203 -21.68 10.83 -16.51
N ASN A 204 -21.91 12.14 -16.59
CA ASN A 204 -20.87 13.16 -16.40
C ASN A 204 -19.60 12.93 -17.26
N LYS A 205 -19.79 12.56 -18.53
CA LYS A 205 -18.71 12.20 -19.49
C LYS A 205 -17.88 10.98 -19.10
N LYS A 206 -18.34 10.15 -18.20
CA LYS A 206 -17.69 8.91 -17.76
C LYS A 206 -18.65 7.75 -17.91
N ALA A 207 -18.14 6.56 -18.24
CA ALA A 207 -18.97 5.39 -18.36
C ALA A 207 -19.35 4.81 -16.98
N LEU A 208 -20.57 4.29 -16.88
CA LEU A 208 -21.11 3.56 -15.71
C LEU A 208 -21.65 2.22 -16.15
N VAL A 209 -21.63 1.26 -15.24
CA VAL A 209 -22.29 -0.04 -15.41
C VAL A 209 -23.69 0.04 -14.84
N LYS A 210 -24.68 -0.29 -15.66
CA LYS A 210 -26.09 -0.43 -15.24
C LYS A 210 -26.31 -1.72 -14.45
N PRO A 211 -27.32 -1.78 -13.59
CA PRO A 211 -27.81 -3.05 -13.06
C PRO A 211 -28.18 -3.99 -14.22
N HIS A 212 -27.68 -5.22 -14.21
CA HIS A 212 -27.91 -6.21 -15.25
C HIS A 212 -28.12 -7.59 -14.62
N GLU A 213 -29.02 -8.38 -15.20
CA GLU A 213 -29.32 -9.74 -14.71
C GLU A 213 -28.40 -10.79 -15.34
N ALA A 214 -27.98 -10.58 -16.60
CA ALA A 214 -27.10 -11.49 -17.33
C ALA A 214 -26.10 -10.69 -18.20
N LEU A 215 -24.91 -11.25 -18.43
CA LEU A 215 -23.88 -10.67 -19.28
C LEU A 215 -23.67 -11.52 -20.52
N ASP A 216 -23.79 -10.91 -21.70
CA ASP A 216 -23.32 -11.47 -22.95
C ASP A 216 -21.80 -11.33 -23.04
N MET A 217 -21.08 -12.43 -22.90
CA MET A 217 -19.62 -12.45 -22.84
C MET A 217 -18.97 -12.03 -24.14
N GLU A 218 -19.62 -12.20 -25.29
CA GLU A 218 -19.11 -11.79 -26.60
C GLU A 218 -19.20 -10.27 -26.76
N LYS A 219 -20.37 -9.67 -26.48
CA LYS A 219 -20.56 -8.22 -26.49
C LYS A 219 -19.67 -7.52 -25.46
N LEU A 220 -19.52 -8.12 -24.27
CA LEU A 220 -18.63 -7.63 -23.23
C LEU A 220 -17.17 -7.64 -23.68
N GLY A 221 -16.71 -8.75 -24.28
CA GLY A 221 -15.38 -8.87 -24.82
C GLY A 221 -15.07 -7.82 -25.90
N ASN A 222 -16.05 -7.54 -26.78
CA ASN A 222 -15.93 -6.49 -27.78
C ASN A 222 -15.88 -5.08 -27.18
N ALA A 223 -16.66 -4.80 -26.14
CA ALA A 223 -16.63 -3.54 -25.43
C ALA A 223 -15.31 -3.29 -24.67
N ILE A 224 -14.72 -4.34 -24.08
CA ILE A 224 -13.41 -4.28 -23.42
C ILE A 224 -12.30 -4.02 -24.44
N LYS A 225 -12.30 -4.72 -25.59
CA LYS A 225 -11.30 -4.53 -26.66
C LYS A 225 -11.39 -3.15 -27.31
N ALA A 226 -12.57 -2.55 -27.35
CA ALA A 226 -12.77 -1.21 -27.90
C ALA A 226 -12.36 -0.09 -26.93
N CYS A 227 -12.09 -0.41 -25.66
CA CYS A 227 -11.65 0.59 -24.68
C CYS A 227 -10.16 0.91 -24.89
N PRO A 228 -9.78 2.17 -25.17
CA PRO A 228 -8.40 2.58 -25.42
C PRO A 228 -7.55 2.58 -24.13
#